data_33813afd878de8eea06596602edbbbde
#
_entry.id   33813afd878de8eea06596602edbbbde
#
_cell.length_a   1.000
_cell.length_b   1.000
_cell.length_c   1.000
_cell.angle_alpha   90.00
_cell.angle_beta   90.00
_cell.angle_gamma   90.00
#
_symmetry.space_group_name_H-M   'P 1'
#
loop_
_entity.id
_entity.type
_entity.pdbx_description
1 polymer ?
#
loop_
_entity_poly.entity_id
_entity_poly.type
_entity_poly.pdbx_seq_one_letter_code
_entity_poly.pdbx_strand_id
1 'polypeptide(L)'
;MNKKSIITILLAMLLIPVGMEAKKKEKKDEVPQLLNYPSAEVSEYRLHGGEVVIKGQFAGREGDELIPDEMLQQINGRFKVIVRDYIVGKEKTSLIEFKPDGTFSMNIYVPYPMFVLVYPLATVYACPGDTLEMTINPAARTREEGITWSGTGLSGEVTKLYEKIRTAYLNFPQEKVYEQGPDSVMKWKDAQVVRLDDMVRQMNAGLPELEGCSPLASDILRTHVFSQFMLRICDPYMLVKQKAADQEAYWQQYFSFVAPREKYLLDNPLLMISADDFFFNRMQYELMRPLYTSRYMYLPFDYDPKIAEEVEKENNVYSREAIKRMMDYMHEKLHISPTDFCAQVSQLRKVFTGLNFFNNQFGQAADDVANVMPGITHPELIRRAVLTYREYVKESEAKTCADRPMTKGDSIFQRIIEPYRGNVLYVDFWQMSCGPCRALMLSMRNEVESNKDKPVKYLYITDDTPEKCRSFLEPNNIQGEHIHITPSEWGYLSEKFQFSAIPFTLIFDKDGKRRDNTTVEELLKEMGK
;
A
#
# COMPACT_ATOMS: atom_id res chain seq x y z
N MET A 1 38.20 69.80 -5.99
CA MET A 1 37.81 68.78 -6.98
C MET A 1 36.80 69.36 -7.94
N ASN A 2 37.12 69.32 -9.22
CA ASN A 2 36.40 70.05 -10.28
C ASN A 2 35.14 69.27 -10.69
N LYS A 3 33.97 69.93 -10.86
CA LYS A 3 32.69 69.30 -11.22
C LYS A 3 32.78 68.36 -12.44
N LYS A 4 33.73 68.48 -13.32
CA LYS A 4 33.99 67.58 -14.43
C LYS A 4 34.52 66.21 -14.00
N SER A 5 35.25 66.08 -12.89
CA SER A 5 35.77 64.80 -12.38
C SER A 5 34.68 63.95 -11.71
N ILE A 6 33.66 64.60 -11.15
CA ILE A 6 32.53 63.86 -10.51
C ILE A 6 31.60 63.25 -11.57
N ILE A 7 31.40 63.96 -12.70
CA ILE A 7 30.55 63.43 -13.81
C ILE A 7 31.23 62.28 -14.52
N THR A 8 32.57 62.28 -14.65
CA THR A 8 33.31 61.15 -15.27
C THR A 8 33.33 59.90 -14.41
N ILE A 9 33.34 60.03 -13.09
CA ILE A 9 33.24 58.89 -12.13
C ILE A 9 31.82 58.30 -12.12
N LEU A 10 30.79 59.15 -12.22
CA LEU A 10 29.40 58.69 -12.30
C LEU A 10 29.05 58.02 -13.65
N LEU A 11 29.68 58.43 -14.76
CA LEU A 11 29.52 57.76 -16.06
C LEU A 11 30.33 56.46 -16.17
N ALA A 12 31.43 56.29 -15.43
CA ALA A 12 32.21 55.04 -15.39
C ALA A 12 31.52 53.95 -14.54
N MET A 13 30.67 54.33 -13.59
CA MET A 13 29.87 53.37 -12.81
C MET A 13 28.60 52.87 -13.54
N LEU A 14 28.24 53.46 -14.69
CA LEU A 14 27.13 53.06 -15.55
C LEU A 14 27.53 52.06 -16.66
N LEU A 15 28.80 51.65 -16.73
CA LEU A 15 29.35 50.76 -17.75
C LEU A 15 29.92 49.46 -17.15
N ILE A 16 29.50 49.08 -15.95
CA ILE A 16 29.67 47.70 -15.52
C ILE A 16 28.59 46.92 -16.28
N PRO A 17 28.91 45.95 -17.16
CA PRO A 17 27.94 45.04 -17.65
C PRO A 17 27.51 44.20 -16.44
N VAL A 18 26.38 44.55 -15.84
CA VAL A 18 25.64 43.59 -15.05
C VAL A 18 25.30 42.48 -16.03
N GLY A 19 26.03 41.39 -15.95
CA GLY A 19 25.65 40.14 -16.54
C GLY A 19 24.31 39.73 -15.89
N MET A 20 23.26 40.34 -16.40
CA MET A 20 21.95 39.76 -16.29
C MET A 20 22.02 38.48 -17.12
N GLU A 21 22.38 37.37 -16.48
CA GLU A 21 21.80 36.11 -16.89
C GLU A 21 20.29 36.36 -16.99
N ALA A 22 19.84 36.52 -18.24
CA ALA A 22 18.42 36.50 -18.51
C ALA A 22 17.91 35.16 -17.98
N LYS A 23 17.35 35.15 -16.78
CA LYS A 23 16.48 34.07 -16.36
C LYS A 23 15.47 33.93 -17.49
N LYS A 24 15.65 32.91 -18.34
CA LYS A 24 14.65 32.52 -19.31
C LYS A 24 13.35 32.48 -18.53
N LYS A 25 12.44 33.42 -18.80
CA LYS A 25 11.05 33.29 -18.34
C LYS A 25 10.59 31.99 -18.97
N GLU A 26 10.57 30.91 -18.18
CA GLU A 26 9.87 29.71 -18.57
C GLU A 26 8.45 30.13 -18.95
N LYS A 27 8.06 29.78 -20.17
CA LYS A 27 6.71 30.01 -20.63
C LYS A 27 5.81 29.21 -19.66
N LYS A 28 4.93 29.90 -18.97
CA LYS A 28 4.00 29.31 -17.98
C LYS A 28 3.13 28.18 -18.57
N ASP A 29 3.11 28.04 -19.89
CA ASP A 29 2.28 27.08 -20.65
C ASP A 29 3.05 25.80 -21.06
N GLU A 30 4.35 25.69 -20.77
CA GLU A 30 5.13 24.50 -21.10
C GLU A 30 5.21 23.55 -19.91
N VAL A 31 4.87 22.25 -20.14
CA VAL A 31 4.94 21.21 -19.11
C VAL A 31 6.37 21.09 -18.62
N PRO A 32 6.68 21.34 -17.34
CA PRO A 32 8.04 21.30 -16.85
C PRO A 32 8.58 19.87 -16.87
N GLN A 33 9.81 19.72 -17.34
CA GLN A 33 10.53 18.45 -17.28
C GLN A 33 11.41 18.42 -16.03
N LEU A 34 11.52 17.26 -15.41
CA LEU A 34 12.41 17.07 -14.28
C LEU A 34 13.86 16.99 -14.77
N LEU A 35 14.70 17.91 -14.31
CA LEU A 35 16.11 17.99 -14.66
C LEU A 35 16.97 17.10 -13.74
N ASN A 36 18.09 16.60 -14.28
CA ASN A 36 19.09 15.82 -13.51
C ASN A 36 18.49 14.64 -12.74
N TYR A 37 17.58 13.88 -13.41
CA TYR A 37 16.87 12.80 -12.76
C TYR A 37 16.58 11.64 -13.73
N PRO A 38 16.74 10.38 -13.32
CA PRO A 38 17.38 9.95 -12.08
C PRO A 38 18.89 10.24 -12.05
N SER A 39 19.51 10.27 -10.86
CA SER A 39 20.96 10.41 -10.72
C SER A 39 21.71 9.17 -11.24
N ALA A 40 23.01 9.30 -11.51
CA ALA A 40 23.84 8.16 -11.96
C ALA A 40 23.81 6.97 -10.98
N GLU A 41 23.72 7.25 -9.68
CA GLU A 41 23.64 6.21 -8.62
C GLU A 41 22.36 5.36 -8.73
N VAL A 42 21.31 5.92 -9.27
CA VAL A 42 20.03 5.21 -9.47
C VAL A 42 20.14 4.16 -10.57
N SER A 43 20.94 4.40 -11.59
CA SER A 43 21.13 3.43 -12.68
C SER A 43 21.80 2.12 -12.22
N GLU A 44 22.52 2.16 -11.10
CA GLU A 44 23.17 1.00 -10.48
C GLU A 44 22.29 0.31 -9.43
N TYR A 45 21.13 0.87 -9.13
CA TYR A 45 20.24 0.35 -8.11
C TYR A 45 19.69 -1.03 -8.47
N ARG A 46 19.81 -1.95 -7.52
CA ARG A 46 19.31 -3.32 -7.64
C ARG A 46 18.22 -3.61 -6.61
N LEU A 47 17.15 -4.28 -7.05
CA LEU A 47 16.05 -4.73 -6.19
C LEU A 47 16.46 -5.98 -5.38
N HIS A 48 17.37 -5.80 -4.42
CA HIS A 48 17.79 -6.87 -3.52
C HIS A 48 16.98 -6.86 -2.24
N GLY A 49 16.47 -8.04 -1.87
CA GLY A 49 15.89 -8.25 -0.56
C GLY A 49 16.94 -8.60 0.49
N GLY A 50 16.58 -8.40 1.76
CA GLY A 50 17.43 -8.75 2.88
C GLY A 50 16.82 -8.32 4.22
N GLU A 51 17.56 -8.56 5.28
CA GLU A 51 17.16 -8.22 6.63
C GLU A 51 17.50 -6.76 6.98
N VAL A 52 16.62 -6.15 7.77
CA VAL A 52 16.78 -4.84 8.41
C VAL A 52 16.56 -5.03 9.89
N VAL A 53 17.43 -4.47 10.72
CA VAL A 53 17.28 -4.46 12.17
C VAL A 53 16.45 -3.24 12.57
N ILE A 54 15.38 -3.44 13.31
CA ILE A 54 14.65 -2.35 13.98
C ILE A 54 14.75 -2.58 15.47
N LYS A 55 15.33 -1.61 16.18
CA LYS A 55 15.45 -1.65 17.63
C LYS A 55 15.00 -0.32 18.24
N GLY A 56 14.66 -0.33 19.51
CA GLY A 56 14.24 0.90 20.17
C GLY A 56 13.99 0.74 21.65
N GLN A 57 13.57 1.86 22.27
CA GLN A 57 13.30 1.95 23.68
C GLN A 57 12.30 3.05 24.01
N PHE A 58 11.72 3.00 25.19
CA PHE A 58 10.98 4.12 25.76
C PHE A 58 11.93 5.17 26.35
N ALA A 59 11.66 6.46 26.08
CA ALA A 59 12.39 7.59 26.64
C ALA A 59 11.99 7.85 28.10
N GLY A 60 12.93 8.47 28.87
CA GLY A 60 12.63 8.98 30.20
C GLY A 60 12.59 7.92 31.31
N ARG A 61 13.06 6.73 31.05
CA ARG A 61 13.23 5.70 32.07
C ARG A 61 14.61 5.90 32.73
N GLU A 62 14.59 6.34 33.96
CA GLU A 62 15.80 6.44 34.77
C GLU A 62 15.91 5.20 35.66
N GLY A 63 17.07 4.51 35.61
CA GLY A 63 17.40 3.38 36.46
C GLY A 63 16.84 2.02 36.03
N ASP A 64 16.98 1.03 36.91
CA ASP A 64 16.60 -0.38 36.70
C ASP A 64 15.08 -0.68 36.86
N GLU A 65 14.25 0.33 36.79
CA GLU A 65 12.80 0.15 36.93
C GLU A 65 12.22 -0.63 35.73
N LEU A 66 11.78 -1.85 35.98
CA LEU A 66 11.20 -2.71 34.96
C LEU A 66 9.74 -2.35 34.72
N ILE A 67 9.29 -2.55 33.46
CA ILE A 67 7.87 -2.46 33.11
C ILE A 67 7.14 -3.64 33.77
N PRO A 68 6.07 -3.39 34.54
CA PRO A 68 5.28 -4.47 35.12
C PRO A 68 4.72 -5.41 34.05
N ASP A 69 4.66 -6.70 34.35
CA ASP A 69 4.17 -7.73 33.41
C ASP A 69 2.76 -7.44 32.87
N GLU A 70 1.87 -6.91 33.72
CA GLU A 70 0.52 -6.51 33.29
C GLU A 70 0.54 -5.41 32.22
N MET A 71 1.46 -4.43 32.35
CA MET A 71 1.64 -3.37 31.37
C MET A 71 2.30 -3.90 30.10
N LEU A 72 3.29 -4.77 30.21
CA LEU A 72 3.89 -5.44 29.04
C LEU A 72 2.86 -6.24 28.25
N GLN A 73 1.96 -6.96 28.91
CA GLN A 73 0.88 -7.68 28.26
C GLN A 73 -0.11 -6.75 27.53
N GLN A 74 -0.31 -5.54 28.03
CA GLN A 74 -1.14 -4.53 27.37
C GLN A 74 -0.46 -3.85 26.17
N ILE A 75 0.87 -3.71 26.21
CA ILE A 75 1.66 -3.03 25.17
C ILE A 75 1.99 -4.00 24.03
N ASN A 76 2.49 -5.20 24.38
CA ASN A 76 2.88 -6.20 23.39
C ASN A 76 1.66 -6.67 22.60
N GLY A 77 1.83 -6.79 21.28
CA GLY A 77 0.74 -7.04 20.33
C GLY A 77 0.10 -5.78 19.74
N ARG A 78 0.36 -4.59 20.29
CA ARG A 78 -0.18 -3.33 19.74
C ARG A 78 0.71 -2.69 18.68
N PHE A 79 2.01 -2.87 18.81
CA PHE A 79 3.00 -2.31 17.89
C PHE A 79 3.44 -3.36 16.90
N LYS A 80 3.45 -3.01 15.63
CA LYS A 80 3.79 -3.94 14.56
C LYS A 80 4.50 -3.25 13.41
N VAL A 81 5.37 -3.97 12.73
CA VAL A 81 5.96 -3.56 11.47
C VAL A 81 5.21 -4.25 10.33
N ILE A 82 4.80 -3.48 9.36
CA ILE A 82 4.04 -3.93 8.20
C ILE A 82 4.89 -3.69 6.95
N VAL A 83 5.27 -4.79 6.29
CA VAL A 83 6.00 -4.79 5.03
C VAL A 83 5.04 -5.21 3.93
N ARG A 84 4.87 -4.38 2.89
CA ARG A 84 4.04 -4.69 1.72
C ARG A 84 4.90 -4.86 0.49
N ASP A 85 4.94 -6.07 -0.06
CA ASP A 85 5.57 -6.29 -1.36
C ASP A 85 4.70 -5.73 -2.48
N TYR A 86 5.19 -4.70 -3.17
CA TYR A 86 4.42 -3.98 -4.18
C TYR A 86 4.12 -4.82 -5.43
N ILE A 87 4.96 -5.78 -5.77
CA ILE A 87 4.74 -6.67 -6.92
C ILE A 87 3.70 -7.74 -6.58
N VAL A 88 3.78 -8.32 -5.39
CA VAL A 88 2.91 -9.43 -4.98
C VAL A 88 1.59 -8.93 -4.39
N GLY A 89 1.56 -7.70 -3.90
CA GLY A 89 0.44 -7.17 -3.10
C GLY A 89 0.30 -7.91 -1.76
N LYS A 90 1.33 -8.66 -1.35
CA LYS A 90 1.33 -9.42 -0.10
C LYS A 90 1.86 -8.57 1.03
N GLU A 91 1.19 -8.65 2.16
CA GLU A 91 1.59 -7.98 3.37
C GLU A 91 2.16 -8.98 4.38
N LYS A 92 3.24 -8.58 5.03
CA LYS A 92 3.81 -9.30 6.17
C LYS A 92 3.76 -8.41 7.39
N THR A 93 3.02 -8.83 8.39
CA THR A 93 2.96 -8.21 9.71
C THR A 93 3.89 -8.93 10.68
N SER A 94 4.72 -8.19 11.40
CA SER A 94 5.57 -8.69 12.49
C SER A 94 5.38 -7.83 13.72
N LEU A 95 5.13 -8.44 14.89
CA LEU A 95 4.90 -7.71 16.13
C LEU A 95 6.20 -7.21 16.74
N ILE A 96 6.14 -6.02 17.34
CA ILE A 96 7.20 -5.49 18.22
C ILE A 96 6.89 -5.96 19.63
N GLU A 97 7.79 -6.74 20.22
CA GLU A 97 7.70 -7.18 21.61
C GLU A 97 8.75 -6.46 22.46
N PHE A 98 8.26 -5.66 23.42
CA PHE A 98 9.10 -4.96 24.38
C PHE A 98 9.51 -5.92 25.50
N LYS A 99 10.77 -5.77 25.92
CA LYS A 99 11.31 -6.43 27.08
C LYS A 99 10.92 -5.67 28.36
N PRO A 100 11.10 -6.29 29.56
CA PRO A 100 10.83 -5.61 30.82
C PRO A 100 11.61 -4.30 31.03
N ASP A 101 12.82 -4.18 30.48
CA ASP A 101 13.62 -2.95 30.50
C ASP A 101 13.11 -1.84 29.55
N GLY A 102 12.03 -2.10 28.81
CA GLY A 102 11.46 -1.16 27.86
C GLY A 102 12.14 -1.11 26.50
N THR A 103 13.11 -2.00 26.26
CA THR A 103 13.78 -2.12 24.96
C THR A 103 13.13 -3.16 24.08
N PHE A 104 13.36 -3.06 22.78
CA PHE A 104 13.06 -4.12 21.81
C PHE A 104 14.13 -4.18 20.72
N SER A 105 14.24 -5.33 20.08
CA SER A 105 15.02 -5.52 18.85
C SER A 105 14.40 -6.62 18.03
N MET A 106 14.22 -6.38 16.74
CA MET A 106 13.68 -7.35 15.80
C MET A 106 14.35 -7.26 14.45
N ASN A 107 14.37 -8.36 13.72
CA ASN A 107 14.75 -8.40 12.31
C ASN A 107 13.49 -8.49 11.45
N ILE A 108 13.42 -7.67 10.43
CA ILE A 108 12.41 -7.77 9.38
C ILE A 108 13.07 -8.07 8.05
N TYR A 109 12.43 -8.88 7.23
CA TYR A 109 12.85 -9.07 5.85
C TYR A 109 12.06 -8.13 4.95
N VAL A 110 12.77 -7.34 4.13
CA VAL A 110 12.16 -6.53 3.06
C VAL A 110 12.59 -7.09 1.69
N PRO A 111 11.68 -7.18 0.71
CA PRO A 111 11.98 -7.74 -0.61
C PRO A 111 12.91 -6.86 -1.46
N TYR A 112 12.98 -5.59 -1.14
CA TYR A 112 13.84 -4.52 -1.69
C TYR A 112 13.78 -3.32 -0.74
N PRO A 113 14.66 -2.31 -0.85
CA PRO A 113 14.51 -1.08 -0.07
C PRO A 113 13.16 -0.43 -0.30
N MET A 114 12.48 -0.02 0.77
CA MET A 114 11.11 0.45 0.69
C MET A 114 10.66 1.22 1.93
N PHE A 115 9.58 1.97 1.82
CA PHE A 115 8.88 2.48 2.97
C PHE A 115 8.09 1.36 3.66
N VAL A 116 8.26 1.24 4.97
CA VAL A 116 7.52 0.30 5.82
C VAL A 116 6.75 1.06 6.91
N LEU A 117 5.61 0.50 7.31
CA LEU A 117 4.79 1.11 8.35
C LEU A 117 5.13 0.50 9.70
N VAL A 118 5.57 1.31 10.65
CA VAL A 118 5.67 0.97 12.08
C VAL A 118 4.38 1.44 12.75
N TYR A 119 3.38 0.59 12.78
CA TYR A 119 2.03 0.92 13.26
C TYR A 119 1.95 0.92 14.78
N PRO A 120 1.26 1.88 15.42
CA PRO A 120 0.59 3.05 14.84
C PRO A 120 1.49 4.30 14.72
N LEU A 121 2.79 4.14 14.78
CA LEU A 121 3.75 5.20 15.09
C LEU A 121 4.18 6.03 13.88
N ALA A 122 4.82 5.40 12.88
CA ALA A 122 5.47 6.12 11.78
C ALA A 122 5.60 5.28 10.52
N THR A 123 5.87 5.96 9.41
CA THR A 123 6.42 5.36 8.21
C THR A 123 7.93 5.59 8.21
N VAL A 124 8.71 4.55 7.99
CA VAL A 124 10.18 4.60 7.95
C VAL A 124 10.70 3.96 6.67
N TYR A 125 11.92 4.30 6.26
CA TYR A 125 12.57 3.68 5.13
C TYR A 125 13.44 2.52 5.59
N ALA A 126 13.28 1.36 4.98
CA ALA A 126 13.98 0.14 5.33
C ALA A 126 14.83 -0.33 4.14
N CYS A 127 16.16 -0.31 4.29
CA CYS A 127 17.12 -0.78 3.30
C CYS A 127 17.85 -2.01 3.85
N PRO A 128 17.94 -3.12 3.09
CA PRO A 128 18.64 -4.33 3.52
C PRO A 128 20.06 -4.08 4.05
N GLY A 129 20.38 -4.66 5.19
CA GLY A 129 21.67 -4.51 5.87
C GLY A 129 21.76 -3.35 6.83
N ASP A 130 20.79 -2.43 6.84
CA ASP A 130 20.79 -1.28 7.74
C ASP A 130 20.15 -1.59 9.10
N THR A 131 20.39 -0.69 10.06
CA THR A 131 19.75 -0.68 11.38
C THR A 131 18.99 0.63 11.55
N LEU A 132 17.74 0.53 12.00
CA LEU A 132 16.90 1.65 12.45
C LEU A 132 16.77 1.61 13.96
N GLU A 133 16.92 2.77 14.60
CA GLU A 133 16.77 2.93 16.05
C GLU A 133 15.63 3.91 16.34
N MET A 134 14.74 3.51 17.24
CA MET A 134 13.55 4.28 17.61
C MET A 134 13.55 4.57 19.10
N THR A 135 13.31 5.84 19.47
CA THR A 135 13.02 6.20 20.85
C THR A 135 11.58 6.72 20.92
N ILE A 136 10.78 6.09 21.78
CA ILE A 136 9.37 6.42 22.00
C ILE A 136 9.26 7.24 23.29
N ASN A 137 8.74 8.45 23.20
CA ASN A 137 8.45 9.31 24.35
C ASN A 137 6.94 9.24 24.68
N PRO A 138 6.51 8.48 25.69
CA PRO A 138 5.09 8.36 26.04
C PRO A 138 4.51 9.65 26.66
N ALA A 139 5.36 10.58 27.11
CA ALA A 139 4.95 11.86 27.68
C ALA A 139 4.81 12.98 26.63
N ALA A 140 5.12 12.72 25.38
CA ALA A 140 5.05 13.69 24.30
C ALA A 140 3.61 14.16 24.05
N ARG A 141 3.46 15.43 23.71
CA ARG A 141 2.15 16.03 23.40
C ARG A 141 1.83 16.01 21.89
N THR A 142 2.85 15.88 21.07
CA THR A 142 2.72 15.79 19.62
C THR A 142 3.35 14.49 19.12
N ARG A 143 2.96 14.08 17.90
CA ARG A 143 3.52 12.87 17.28
C ARG A 143 5.02 13.04 16.97
N GLU A 144 5.42 14.23 16.56
CA GLU A 144 6.80 14.56 16.23
C GLU A 144 7.73 14.49 17.45
N GLU A 145 7.24 14.91 18.63
CA GLU A 145 7.97 14.79 19.90
C GLU A 145 7.93 13.36 20.46
N GLY A 146 6.90 12.60 20.04
CA GLY A 146 6.63 11.25 20.55
C GLY A 146 7.59 10.20 20.06
N ILE A 147 8.24 10.43 18.92
CA ILE A 147 9.11 9.42 18.32
C ILE A 147 10.28 10.10 17.63
N THR A 148 11.49 9.67 18.01
CA THR A 148 12.71 10.06 17.31
C THR A 148 13.34 8.85 16.65
N TRP A 149 13.89 9.07 15.46
CA TRP A 149 14.55 8.06 14.65
C TRP A 149 16.01 8.39 14.42
N SER A 150 16.85 7.37 14.51
CA SER A 150 18.21 7.36 14.00
C SER A 150 18.45 6.05 13.26
N GLY A 151 19.59 5.92 12.60
CA GLY A 151 19.89 4.67 11.91
C GLY A 151 21.13 4.76 11.05
N THR A 152 21.49 3.64 10.47
CA THR A 152 22.63 3.52 9.56
C THR A 152 22.20 3.67 8.10
N GLY A 153 23.15 3.96 7.23
CA GLY A 153 23.01 3.93 5.78
C GLY A 153 21.83 4.73 5.24
N LEU A 154 21.26 4.22 4.18
CA LEU A 154 20.16 4.85 3.48
C LEU A 154 18.88 4.89 4.32
N SER A 155 18.64 3.87 5.15
CA SER A 155 17.49 3.81 6.05
C SER A 155 17.47 4.97 7.03
N GLY A 156 18.60 5.25 7.69
CA GLY A 156 18.69 6.36 8.63
C GLY A 156 18.56 7.72 7.97
N GLU A 157 19.21 7.90 6.81
CA GLU A 157 19.17 9.15 6.07
C GLU A 157 17.78 9.49 5.55
N VAL A 158 17.14 8.58 4.81
CA VAL A 158 15.81 8.80 4.24
C VAL A 158 14.75 8.95 5.33
N THR A 159 14.76 8.12 6.37
CA THR A 159 13.78 8.21 7.47
C THR A 159 13.86 9.57 8.18
N LYS A 160 15.07 10.07 8.44
CA LYS A 160 15.28 11.38 9.08
C LYS A 160 14.75 12.54 8.24
N LEU A 161 14.88 12.46 6.93
CA LEU A 161 14.45 13.52 6.00
C LEU A 161 12.97 13.40 5.64
N TYR A 162 12.41 12.20 5.69
CA TYR A 162 11.03 11.92 5.29
C TYR A 162 9.99 12.81 5.99
N GLU A 163 10.09 12.97 7.33
CA GLU A 163 9.14 13.81 8.07
C GLU A 163 9.21 15.29 7.66
N LYS A 164 10.40 15.80 7.34
CA LYS A 164 10.56 17.17 6.83
C LYS A 164 9.89 17.33 5.47
N ILE A 165 10.13 16.39 4.56
CA ILE A 165 9.52 16.38 3.22
C ILE A 165 8.01 16.20 3.33
N ARG A 166 7.53 15.31 4.18
CA ARG A 166 6.10 15.08 4.42
C ARG A 166 5.42 16.37 4.91
N THR A 167 6.00 17.04 5.88
CA THR A 167 5.44 18.27 6.43
C THR A 167 5.45 19.42 5.43
N ALA A 168 6.53 19.57 4.68
CA ALA A 168 6.68 20.67 3.72
C ALA A 168 5.82 20.50 2.45
N TYR A 169 5.72 19.28 1.91
CA TYR A 169 5.20 19.04 0.56
C TYR A 169 4.00 18.10 0.49
N LEU A 170 3.75 17.27 1.50
CA LEU A 170 2.71 16.24 1.48
C LEU A 170 1.56 16.51 2.46
N ASN A 171 1.55 17.68 3.09
CA ASN A 171 0.43 18.10 3.93
C ASN A 171 -0.73 18.60 3.06
N PHE A 172 -1.44 17.68 2.44
CA PHE A 172 -2.57 17.99 1.59
C PHE A 172 -3.83 18.25 2.43
N PRO A 173 -4.58 19.36 2.19
CA PRO A 173 -5.86 19.55 2.84
C PRO A 173 -6.84 18.44 2.45
N GLN A 174 -7.64 17.99 3.43
CA GLN A 174 -8.69 17.01 3.16
C GLN A 174 -9.87 17.73 2.49
N GLU A 175 -10.01 17.53 1.19
CA GLU A 175 -11.10 18.09 0.40
C GLU A 175 -12.04 16.95 -0.01
N LYS A 176 -13.33 17.08 0.31
CA LYS A 176 -14.35 16.11 -0.10
C LYS A 176 -14.92 16.41 -1.49
N VAL A 177 -14.04 16.69 -2.44
CA VAL A 177 -14.43 17.12 -3.79
C VAL A 177 -15.29 16.08 -4.54
N TYR A 178 -15.13 14.81 -4.22
CA TYR A 178 -15.89 13.71 -4.79
C TYR A 178 -17.39 13.74 -4.46
N GLU A 179 -17.80 14.46 -3.40
CA GLU A 179 -19.21 14.64 -3.05
C GLU A 179 -19.94 15.52 -4.07
N GLN A 180 -19.20 16.33 -4.83
CA GLN A 180 -19.73 17.29 -5.80
C GLN A 180 -19.91 16.71 -7.22
N GLY A 181 -19.39 15.51 -7.50
CA GLY A 181 -19.54 14.80 -8.77
C GLY A 181 -18.38 14.96 -9.75
N PRO A 182 -18.48 14.30 -10.95
CA PRO A 182 -17.36 14.15 -11.90
C PRO A 182 -16.77 15.47 -12.41
N ASP A 183 -17.60 16.46 -12.76
CA ASP A 183 -17.13 17.74 -13.32
C ASP A 183 -16.32 18.55 -12.30
N SER A 184 -16.73 18.51 -11.03
CA SER A 184 -16.00 19.19 -9.95
C SER A 184 -14.67 18.51 -9.67
N VAL A 185 -14.64 17.17 -9.71
CA VAL A 185 -13.42 16.39 -9.57
C VAL A 185 -12.47 16.65 -10.73
N MET A 186 -12.97 16.81 -11.96
CA MET A 186 -12.14 17.18 -13.12
C MET A 186 -11.46 18.53 -12.93
N LYS A 187 -12.21 19.58 -12.55
CA LYS A 187 -11.65 20.91 -12.29
C LYS A 187 -10.64 20.92 -11.14
N TRP A 188 -10.94 20.17 -10.09
CA TRP A 188 -10.03 20.01 -8.97
C TRP A 188 -8.74 19.31 -9.39
N LYS A 189 -8.83 18.23 -10.19
CA LYS A 189 -7.68 17.52 -10.77
C LYS A 189 -6.80 18.47 -11.57
N ASP A 190 -7.36 19.34 -12.42
CA ASP A 190 -6.60 20.32 -13.19
C ASP A 190 -5.79 21.25 -12.27
N ALA A 191 -6.38 21.69 -11.16
CA ALA A 191 -5.66 22.48 -10.16
C ALA A 191 -4.54 21.69 -9.46
N GLN A 192 -4.72 20.37 -9.21
CA GLN A 192 -3.65 19.54 -8.65
C GLN A 192 -2.51 19.32 -9.66
N VAL A 193 -2.81 19.20 -10.95
CA VAL A 193 -1.78 19.10 -12.01
C VAL A 193 -0.93 20.37 -12.07
N VAL A 194 -1.51 21.55 -11.93
CA VAL A 194 -0.75 22.81 -11.82
C VAL A 194 0.18 22.78 -10.60
N ARG A 195 -0.29 22.30 -9.45
CA ARG A 195 0.55 22.14 -8.25
C ARG A 195 1.69 21.15 -8.45
N LEU A 196 1.42 20.06 -9.18
CA LEU A 196 2.45 19.08 -9.54
C LEU A 196 3.55 19.74 -10.41
N ASP A 197 3.16 20.54 -11.40
CA ASP A 197 4.11 21.26 -12.25
C ASP A 197 4.93 22.29 -11.46
N ASP A 198 4.30 22.99 -10.52
CA ASP A 198 5.02 23.91 -9.61
C ASP A 198 6.00 23.14 -8.71
N MET A 199 5.64 21.94 -8.25
CA MET A 199 6.55 21.07 -7.49
C MET A 199 7.76 20.65 -8.33
N VAL A 200 7.57 20.28 -9.60
CA VAL A 200 8.69 19.96 -10.51
C VAL A 200 9.64 21.15 -10.67
N ARG A 201 9.09 22.38 -10.80
CA ARG A 201 9.92 23.59 -10.85
C ARG A 201 10.72 23.83 -9.57
N GLN A 202 10.09 23.60 -8.40
CA GLN A 202 10.78 23.70 -7.11
C GLN A 202 11.90 22.65 -7.00
N MET A 203 11.64 21.40 -7.39
CA MET A 203 12.65 20.35 -7.38
C MET A 203 13.83 20.65 -8.31
N ASN A 204 13.57 21.26 -9.47
CA ASN A 204 14.62 21.70 -10.38
C ASN A 204 15.45 22.87 -9.82
N ALA A 205 14.86 23.68 -8.96
CA ALA A 205 15.56 24.76 -8.25
C ALA A 205 16.33 24.29 -6.99
N GLY A 206 16.07 23.06 -6.56
CA GLY A 206 16.60 22.48 -5.32
C GLY A 206 15.63 22.64 -4.13
N LEU A 207 15.41 21.56 -3.41
CA LEU A 207 14.60 21.57 -2.18
C LEU A 207 15.50 21.80 -0.97
N PRO A 208 15.28 22.86 -0.17
CA PRO A 208 16.12 23.18 0.98
C PRO A 208 16.22 22.03 1.99
N GLU A 209 15.14 21.26 2.16
CA GLU A 209 15.06 20.12 3.09
C GLU A 209 16.01 18.97 2.69
N LEU A 210 16.46 18.94 1.43
CA LEU A 210 17.35 17.91 0.87
C LEU A 210 18.79 18.41 0.73
N GLU A 211 19.10 19.63 1.20
CA GLU A 211 20.46 20.16 1.15
C GLU A 211 21.42 19.29 1.97
N GLY A 212 22.53 18.88 1.34
CA GLY A 212 23.57 18.07 1.96
C GLY A 212 23.26 16.58 2.13
N CYS A 213 22.12 16.10 1.63
CA CYS A 213 21.84 14.65 1.60
C CYS A 213 22.52 13.97 0.41
N SER A 214 22.60 12.63 0.46
CA SER A 214 23.10 11.83 -0.65
C SER A 214 22.20 11.97 -1.88
N PRO A 215 22.76 11.89 -3.10
CA PRO A 215 21.96 11.98 -4.34
C PRO A 215 20.84 10.94 -4.37
N LEU A 216 21.09 9.70 -3.94
CA LEU A 216 20.10 8.63 -3.94
C LEU A 216 18.96 8.91 -2.94
N ALA A 217 19.26 9.40 -1.73
CA ALA A 217 18.22 9.77 -0.77
C ALA A 217 17.35 10.91 -1.30
N SER A 218 17.97 11.91 -1.95
CA SER A 218 17.26 12.99 -2.63
C SER A 218 16.30 12.45 -3.70
N ASP A 219 16.77 11.58 -4.57
CA ASP A 219 15.98 11.03 -5.66
C ASP A 219 14.83 10.14 -5.15
N ILE A 220 15.06 9.35 -4.10
CA ILE A 220 14.00 8.57 -3.42
C ILE A 220 12.90 9.49 -2.90
N LEU A 221 13.27 10.54 -2.16
CA LEU A 221 12.28 11.43 -1.55
C LEU A 221 11.54 12.28 -2.58
N ARG A 222 12.21 12.74 -3.64
CA ARG A 222 11.59 13.45 -4.77
C ARG A 222 10.58 12.55 -5.50
N THR A 223 10.96 11.29 -5.77
CA THR A 223 10.07 10.30 -6.38
C THR A 223 8.89 9.99 -5.48
N HIS A 224 9.12 9.88 -4.18
CA HIS A 224 8.04 9.68 -3.20
C HIS A 224 7.01 10.82 -3.28
N VAL A 225 7.45 12.07 -3.33
CA VAL A 225 6.55 13.22 -3.48
C VAL A 225 5.68 13.08 -4.73
N PHE A 226 6.26 12.72 -5.88
CA PHE A 226 5.47 12.52 -7.10
C PHE A 226 4.46 11.39 -6.98
N SER A 227 4.83 10.28 -6.36
CA SER A 227 3.92 9.16 -6.15
C SER A 227 2.73 9.56 -5.27
N GLN A 228 2.95 10.38 -4.24
CA GLN A 228 1.89 10.89 -3.37
C GLN A 228 0.97 11.89 -4.08
N PHE A 229 1.50 12.73 -4.97
CA PHE A 229 0.66 13.57 -5.84
C PHE A 229 -0.24 12.73 -6.75
N MET A 230 0.30 11.67 -7.35
CA MET A 230 -0.48 10.75 -8.19
C MET A 230 -1.58 10.05 -7.39
N LEU A 231 -1.28 9.56 -6.18
CA LEU A 231 -2.29 8.98 -5.29
C LEU A 231 -3.43 9.96 -5.02
N ARG A 232 -3.06 11.18 -4.63
CA ARG A 232 -4.02 12.24 -4.35
C ARG A 232 -4.94 12.52 -5.54
N ILE A 233 -4.40 12.51 -6.76
CA ILE A 233 -5.19 12.71 -7.98
C ILE A 233 -6.08 11.50 -8.25
N CYS A 234 -5.59 10.28 -8.08
CA CYS A 234 -6.33 9.05 -8.39
C CYS A 234 -7.49 8.76 -7.42
N ASP A 235 -7.37 9.10 -6.14
CA ASP A 235 -8.39 8.76 -5.13
C ASP A 235 -9.78 9.37 -5.41
N PRO A 236 -9.94 10.67 -5.72
CA PRO A 236 -11.24 11.24 -6.07
C PRO A 236 -11.80 10.67 -7.39
N TYR A 237 -10.95 10.37 -8.38
CA TYR A 237 -11.37 9.71 -9.61
C TYR A 237 -12.05 8.37 -9.30
N MET A 238 -11.43 7.54 -8.48
CA MET A 238 -11.97 6.24 -8.08
C MET A 238 -13.39 6.35 -7.52
N LEU A 239 -13.69 7.41 -6.77
CA LEU A 239 -14.98 7.61 -6.11
C LEU A 239 -16.08 8.16 -7.01
N VAL A 240 -15.72 8.78 -8.15
CA VAL A 240 -16.71 9.44 -9.02
C VAL A 240 -16.85 8.85 -10.42
N LYS A 241 -15.88 8.09 -10.89
CA LYS A 241 -15.84 7.55 -12.27
C LYS A 241 -17.11 6.84 -12.72
N GLN A 242 -17.79 6.16 -11.78
CA GLN A 242 -19.05 5.46 -12.08
C GLN A 242 -20.23 6.39 -12.32
N LYS A 243 -20.14 7.66 -11.87
CA LYS A 243 -21.16 8.68 -12.05
C LYS A 243 -21.00 9.45 -13.36
N ALA A 244 -19.89 9.23 -14.07
CA ALA A 244 -19.65 9.86 -15.36
C ALA A 244 -20.59 9.26 -16.43
N ALA A 245 -21.19 10.12 -17.28
CA ALA A 245 -22.11 9.71 -18.34
C ALA A 245 -21.40 8.84 -19.39
N ASP A 246 -20.16 9.18 -19.73
CA ASP A 246 -19.26 8.39 -20.57
C ASP A 246 -17.97 8.14 -19.76
N GLN A 247 -17.86 6.92 -19.26
CA GLN A 247 -16.74 6.56 -18.38
C GLN A 247 -15.40 6.49 -19.12
N GLU A 248 -15.40 6.08 -20.39
CA GLU A 248 -14.19 5.99 -21.19
C GLU A 248 -13.67 7.38 -21.55
N ALA A 249 -14.53 8.26 -22.06
CA ALA A 249 -14.16 9.63 -22.36
C ALA A 249 -13.70 10.38 -21.09
N TYR A 250 -14.37 10.16 -19.96
CA TYR A 250 -13.99 10.73 -18.68
C TYR A 250 -12.61 10.24 -18.25
N TRP A 251 -12.33 8.94 -18.37
CA TRP A 251 -11.03 8.36 -18.07
C TRP A 251 -9.90 8.95 -18.94
N GLN A 252 -10.10 9.02 -20.26
CA GLN A 252 -9.12 9.59 -21.19
C GLN A 252 -8.81 11.05 -20.84
N GLN A 253 -9.85 11.85 -20.65
CA GLN A 253 -9.69 13.26 -20.29
C GLN A 253 -9.02 13.43 -18.92
N TYR A 254 -9.40 12.59 -17.95
CA TYR A 254 -8.85 12.68 -16.59
C TYR A 254 -7.36 12.41 -16.56
N PHE A 255 -6.88 11.37 -17.23
CA PHE A 255 -5.48 10.96 -17.23
C PHE A 255 -4.63 11.54 -18.38
N SER A 256 -5.19 12.39 -19.23
CA SER A 256 -4.46 13.03 -20.34
C SER A 256 -3.21 13.81 -19.90
N PHE A 257 -3.12 14.22 -18.64
CA PHE A 257 -1.96 14.93 -18.08
C PHE A 257 -0.73 14.03 -17.89
N VAL A 258 -0.90 12.71 -17.92
CA VAL A 258 0.17 11.76 -17.57
C VAL A 258 1.20 11.65 -18.68
N ALA A 259 0.80 11.48 -19.94
CA ALA A 259 1.74 11.28 -21.06
C ALA A 259 2.84 12.37 -21.17
N PRO A 260 2.53 13.66 -21.05
CA PRO A 260 3.58 14.68 -21.07
C PRO A 260 4.56 14.62 -19.88
N ARG A 261 4.25 13.85 -18.84
CA ARG A 261 4.99 13.69 -17.58
C ARG A 261 5.44 12.25 -17.34
N GLU A 262 5.23 11.37 -18.31
CA GLU A 262 5.43 9.92 -18.25
C GLU A 262 6.79 9.55 -17.64
N LYS A 263 7.85 10.21 -18.10
CA LYS A 263 9.23 9.88 -17.74
C LYS A 263 9.48 9.87 -16.22
N TYR A 264 8.90 10.79 -15.46
CA TYR A 264 9.11 10.85 -14.02
C TYR A 264 7.93 10.30 -13.20
N LEU A 265 6.73 10.22 -13.78
CA LEU A 265 5.57 9.66 -13.10
C LEU A 265 5.44 8.14 -13.27
N LEU A 266 5.84 7.59 -14.43
CA LEU A 266 5.59 6.18 -14.76
C LEU A 266 6.86 5.43 -15.20
N ASP A 267 7.69 6.04 -16.06
CA ASP A 267 8.90 5.39 -16.60
C ASP A 267 10.12 5.66 -15.71
N ASN A 268 10.01 5.32 -14.44
CA ASN A 268 11.01 5.60 -13.43
C ASN A 268 11.24 4.38 -12.53
N PRO A 269 12.39 3.70 -12.64
CA PRO A 269 12.72 2.53 -11.81
C PRO A 269 12.77 2.81 -10.30
N LEU A 270 13.01 4.07 -9.90
CA LEU A 270 12.97 4.45 -8.48
C LEU A 270 11.59 4.31 -7.84
N LEU A 271 10.52 4.29 -8.63
CA LEU A 271 9.17 4.07 -8.09
C LEU A 271 9.10 2.80 -7.24
N MET A 272 9.89 1.76 -7.59
CA MET A 272 9.91 0.52 -6.80
C MET A 272 10.34 0.73 -5.34
N ILE A 273 11.25 1.66 -5.11
CA ILE A 273 11.83 1.91 -3.79
C ILE A 273 11.38 3.22 -3.14
N SER A 274 10.59 4.00 -3.86
CA SER A 274 10.18 5.35 -3.43
C SER A 274 8.67 5.50 -3.29
N ALA A 275 7.88 4.77 -4.09
CA ALA A 275 6.44 4.77 -3.97
C ALA A 275 5.97 3.85 -2.83
N ASP A 276 4.68 3.72 -2.65
CA ASP A 276 4.07 2.76 -1.75
C ASP A 276 3.12 1.81 -2.51
N ASP A 277 2.59 0.82 -1.81
CA ASP A 277 1.67 -0.14 -2.41
C ASP A 277 0.40 0.52 -2.97
N PHE A 278 -0.10 1.58 -2.32
CA PHE A 278 -1.28 2.30 -2.79
C PHE A 278 -1.05 2.97 -4.13
N PHE A 279 0.14 3.52 -4.38
CA PHE A 279 0.50 4.06 -5.69
C PHE A 279 0.35 3.00 -6.78
N PHE A 280 1.01 1.84 -6.64
CA PHE A 280 0.94 0.77 -7.64
C PHE A 280 -0.48 0.20 -7.77
N ASN A 281 -1.23 0.12 -6.69
CA ASN A 281 -2.63 -0.26 -6.71
C ASN A 281 -3.45 0.70 -7.56
N ARG A 282 -3.30 2.02 -7.38
CA ARG A 282 -4.01 3.03 -8.18
C ARG A 282 -3.59 3.01 -9.64
N MET A 283 -2.29 2.86 -9.93
CA MET A 283 -1.83 2.73 -11.32
C MET A 283 -2.46 1.52 -11.97
N GLN A 284 -2.46 0.37 -11.32
CA GLN A 284 -3.03 -0.87 -11.83
C GLN A 284 -4.54 -0.76 -12.08
N TYR A 285 -5.30 -0.22 -11.13
CA TYR A 285 -6.77 -0.27 -11.16
C TYR A 285 -7.44 1.00 -11.70
N GLU A 286 -6.76 2.13 -11.77
CA GLU A 286 -7.36 3.38 -12.21
C GLU A 286 -6.78 3.88 -13.52
N LEU A 287 -5.47 3.98 -13.63
CA LEU A 287 -4.81 4.43 -14.84
C LEU A 287 -4.79 3.36 -15.93
N MET A 288 -4.39 2.14 -15.60
CA MET A 288 -4.20 1.03 -16.54
C MET A 288 -5.44 0.15 -16.70
N ARG A 289 -6.60 0.68 -16.33
CA ARG A 289 -7.84 -0.03 -16.14
C ARG A 289 -8.67 -0.36 -17.38
N PRO A 290 -8.63 0.36 -18.51
CA PRO A 290 -9.57 0.08 -19.60
C PRO A 290 -9.63 -1.38 -20.03
N LEU A 291 -8.83 -2.17 -19.45
CA LEU A 291 -8.55 -3.55 -19.74
C LEU A 291 -9.14 -4.52 -18.75
N TYR A 292 -9.48 -4.01 -17.61
CA TYR A 292 -10.40 -4.66 -16.70
C TYR A 292 -11.76 -4.13 -17.06
N THR A 293 -12.24 -4.52 -18.27
CA THR A 293 -13.59 -4.16 -18.64
C THR A 293 -14.48 -4.46 -17.47
N SER A 294 -14.76 -3.47 -16.84
CA SER A 294 -15.66 -3.04 -15.80
C SER A 294 -16.84 -3.94 -15.43
N ARG A 295 -17.21 -4.93 -16.17
CA ARG A 295 -18.33 -5.80 -15.82
C ARG A 295 -18.16 -6.49 -14.48
N TYR A 296 -16.92 -6.72 -14.01
CA TYR A 296 -16.64 -7.59 -12.89
C TYR A 296 -16.43 -6.97 -11.53
N MET A 297 -15.80 -5.82 -11.44
CA MET A 297 -15.63 -5.19 -10.12
C MET A 297 -16.93 -4.58 -9.57
N TYR A 298 -18.00 -4.60 -10.37
CA TYR A 298 -19.26 -3.95 -10.02
C TYR A 298 -20.51 -4.77 -10.37
N LEU A 299 -20.37 -6.09 -10.58
CA LEU A 299 -21.54 -6.94 -10.57
C LEU A 299 -22.16 -6.87 -9.17
N PRO A 300 -23.49 -6.65 -9.07
CA PRO A 300 -24.21 -6.88 -7.85
C PRO A 300 -23.93 -8.28 -7.33
N PHE A 301 -23.96 -8.48 -6.02
CA PHE A 301 -23.72 -9.79 -5.40
C PHE A 301 -24.71 -10.88 -5.83
N ASP A 302 -25.73 -10.54 -6.62
CA ASP A 302 -26.82 -11.40 -7.14
C ASP A 302 -26.78 -11.61 -8.67
N TYR A 303 -25.59 -11.54 -9.29
CA TYR A 303 -25.45 -11.73 -10.72
C TYR A 303 -25.77 -13.18 -11.20
N ASP A 304 -26.27 -13.29 -12.43
CA ASP A 304 -26.56 -14.59 -13.06
C ASP A 304 -25.27 -15.42 -13.23
N PRO A 305 -25.17 -16.65 -12.69
CA PRO A 305 -24.01 -17.52 -12.84
C PRO A 305 -23.56 -17.76 -14.28
N LYS A 306 -24.48 -17.67 -15.28
CA LYS A 306 -24.13 -17.78 -16.71
C LYS A 306 -23.31 -16.60 -17.19
N ILE A 307 -23.57 -15.39 -16.66
CA ILE A 307 -22.77 -14.21 -16.95
C ILE A 307 -21.36 -14.39 -16.37
N ALA A 308 -21.22 -15.03 -15.20
CA ALA A 308 -19.93 -15.34 -14.62
C ALA A 308 -19.09 -16.25 -15.52
N GLU A 309 -19.71 -17.30 -16.08
CA GLU A 309 -19.02 -18.27 -16.93
C GLU A 309 -18.59 -17.67 -18.28
N GLU A 310 -19.43 -16.83 -18.91
CA GLU A 310 -19.06 -16.10 -20.13
C GLU A 310 -17.89 -15.17 -19.87
N VAL A 311 -17.88 -14.57 -18.76
CA VAL A 311 -16.95 -13.60 -18.26
C VAL A 311 -15.62 -14.23 -17.87
N GLU A 312 -15.63 -15.38 -17.24
CA GLU A 312 -14.43 -16.19 -17.01
C GLU A 312 -13.80 -16.62 -18.34
N LYS A 313 -14.57 -16.92 -19.35
CA LYS A 313 -14.10 -17.26 -20.70
C LYS A 313 -13.52 -16.06 -21.45
N GLU A 314 -14.13 -14.88 -21.33
CA GLU A 314 -13.60 -13.63 -21.91
C GLU A 314 -12.37 -13.12 -21.13
N ASN A 315 -12.25 -13.48 -19.85
CA ASN A 315 -11.19 -13.04 -18.95
C ASN A 315 -10.08 -14.06 -18.76
N ASN A 316 -9.69 -14.78 -19.75
CA ASN A 316 -8.31 -15.27 -19.73
C ASN A 316 -7.36 -14.06 -19.88
N VAL A 317 -7.45 -13.21 -18.86
CA VAL A 317 -6.85 -11.89 -18.75
C VAL A 317 -5.32 -11.99 -18.74
N TYR A 318 -4.82 -13.18 -18.54
CA TYR A 318 -3.41 -13.54 -18.53
C TYR A 318 -2.93 -14.07 -19.89
N SER A 319 -3.80 -14.17 -20.89
CA SER A 319 -3.37 -14.52 -22.23
C SER A 319 -2.46 -13.42 -22.81
N ARG A 320 -1.45 -13.79 -23.58
CA ARG A 320 -0.55 -12.84 -24.27
C ARG A 320 -1.33 -11.83 -25.11
N GLU A 321 -2.41 -12.27 -25.75
CA GLU A 321 -3.24 -11.41 -26.59
C GLU A 321 -4.05 -10.41 -25.78
N ALA A 322 -4.57 -10.83 -24.63
CA ALA A 322 -5.27 -9.92 -23.73
C ALA A 322 -4.31 -8.85 -23.18
N ILE A 323 -3.11 -9.24 -22.75
CA ILE A 323 -2.08 -8.30 -22.27
C ILE A 323 -1.65 -7.36 -23.40
N LYS A 324 -1.42 -7.88 -24.61
CA LYS A 324 -1.05 -7.07 -25.75
C LYS A 324 -2.15 -6.06 -26.11
N ARG A 325 -3.39 -6.48 -26.24
CA ARG A 325 -4.54 -5.59 -26.50
C ARG A 325 -4.65 -4.49 -25.47
N MET A 326 -4.31 -4.82 -24.27
CA MET A 326 -4.24 -3.92 -23.15
C MET A 326 -3.21 -2.81 -23.40
N MET A 327 -2.01 -3.19 -23.64
CA MET A 327 -0.92 -2.25 -23.84
C MET A 327 -1.17 -1.38 -25.08
N ASP A 328 -1.65 -1.99 -26.15
CA ASP A 328 -1.99 -1.28 -27.39
C ASP A 328 -3.09 -0.22 -27.13
N TYR A 329 -4.11 -0.55 -26.34
CA TYR A 329 -5.19 0.36 -25.98
C TYR A 329 -4.69 1.56 -25.15
N MET A 330 -3.88 1.31 -24.12
CA MET A 330 -3.28 2.40 -23.31
C MET A 330 -2.43 3.33 -24.16
N HIS A 331 -1.62 2.77 -25.04
CA HIS A 331 -0.80 3.55 -25.98
C HIS A 331 -1.67 4.38 -26.92
N GLU A 332 -2.71 3.78 -27.50
CA GLU A 332 -3.63 4.47 -28.41
C GLU A 332 -4.38 5.62 -27.71
N LYS A 333 -4.89 5.38 -26.49
CA LYS A 333 -5.82 6.31 -25.82
C LYS A 333 -5.17 7.34 -24.93
N LEU A 334 -4.07 7.00 -24.28
CA LEU A 334 -3.37 7.88 -23.35
C LEU A 334 -1.97 8.28 -23.81
N HIS A 335 -1.49 7.69 -24.92
CA HIS A 335 -0.12 7.89 -25.42
C HIS A 335 0.98 7.51 -24.42
N ILE A 336 0.69 6.57 -23.52
CA ILE A 336 1.63 6.02 -22.54
C ILE A 336 2.34 4.83 -23.18
N SER A 337 3.64 4.70 -22.94
CA SER A 337 4.42 3.60 -23.49
C SER A 337 4.05 2.27 -22.82
N PRO A 338 3.82 1.19 -23.60
CA PRO A 338 3.57 -0.14 -23.04
C PRO A 338 4.79 -0.72 -22.30
N THR A 339 5.96 -0.15 -22.48
CA THR A 339 7.23 -0.57 -21.85
C THR A 339 7.64 0.30 -20.68
N ASP A 340 6.79 1.25 -20.26
CA ASP A 340 6.99 2.00 -19.03
C ASP A 340 7.27 1.10 -17.85
N PHE A 341 8.13 1.56 -16.95
CA PHE A 341 8.44 0.83 -15.72
C PHE A 341 7.17 0.49 -14.92
N CYS A 342 6.29 1.47 -14.73
CA CYS A 342 5.03 1.27 -14.00
C CYS A 342 4.06 0.32 -14.72
N ALA A 343 4.02 0.35 -16.06
CA ALA A 343 3.22 -0.60 -16.84
C ALA A 343 3.72 -2.03 -16.66
N GLN A 344 5.03 -2.25 -16.68
CA GLN A 344 5.62 -3.56 -16.41
C GLN A 344 5.34 -4.04 -14.98
N VAL A 345 5.48 -3.17 -13.98
CA VAL A 345 5.12 -3.51 -12.58
C VAL A 345 3.64 -3.88 -12.47
N SER A 346 2.75 -3.15 -13.15
CA SER A 346 1.30 -3.43 -13.12
C SER A 346 0.96 -4.78 -13.75
N GLN A 347 1.65 -5.20 -14.80
CA GLN A 347 1.50 -6.53 -15.39
C GLN A 347 1.92 -7.63 -14.40
N LEU A 348 3.07 -7.47 -13.74
CA LEU A 348 3.54 -8.42 -12.73
C LEU A 348 2.59 -8.47 -11.53
N ARG A 349 2.17 -7.31 -11.03
CA ARG A 349 1.21 -7.23 -9.92
C ARG A 349 -0.08 -7.97 -10.23
N LYS A 350 -0.60 -7.83 -11.45
CA LYS A 350 -1.82 -8.51 -11.85
C LYS A 350 -1.70 -10.01 -11.67
N VAL A 351 -0.63 -10.61 -12.15
CA VAL A 351 -0.38 -12.05 -12.03
C VAL A 351 -0.18 -12.45 -10.58
N PHE A 352 0.77 -11.82 -9.89
CA PHE A 352 1.14 -12.25 -8.54
C PHE A 352 0.07 -11.94 -7.48
N THR A 353 -0.67 -10.82 -7.63
CA THR A 353 -1.83 -10.56 -6.77
C THR A 353 -2.93 -11.60 -7.01
N GLY A 354 -3.19 -11.95 -8.27
CA GLY A 354 -4.14 -13.01 -8.62
C GLY A 354 -3.78 -14.36 -8.01
N LEU A 355 -2.50 -14.75 -8.07
CA LEU A 355 -2.01 -15.99 -7.45
C LEU A 355 -2.21 -16.03 -5.93
N ASN A 356 -2.08 -14.88 -5.26
CA ASN A 356 -2.24 -14.81 -3.80
C ASN A 356 -3.70 -14.76 -3.35
N PHE A 357 -4.57 -14.04 -4.07
CA PHE A 357 -5.97 -13.86 -3.65
C PHE A 357 -6.90 -14.95 -4.15
N PHE A 358 -6.63 -15.53 -5.31
CA PHE A 358 -7.56 -16.48 -5.97
C PHE A 358 -7.08 -17.92 -5.96
N ASN A 359 -6.01 -18.25 -5.21
CA ASN A 359 -5.48 -19.62 -5.06
C ASN A 359 -5.46 -20.40 -6.38
N ASN A 360 -4.93 -19.78 -7.43
CA ASN A 360 -4.80 -20.46 -8.71
C ASN A 360 -4.09 -21.80 -8.53
N GLN A 361 -4.54 -22.82 -9.22
CA GLN A 361 -3.85 -24.10 -9.22
C GLN A 361 -2.43 -23.92 -9.73
N PHE A 362 -1.48 -24.65 -9.16
CA PHE A 362 -0.05 -24.49 -9.44
C PHE A 362 0.30 -24.47 -10.94
N GLY A 363 -0.40 -25.26 -11.76
CA GLY A 363 -0.20 -25.28 -13.21
C GLY A 363 -0.60 -23.99 -13.92
N GLN A 364 -1.69 -23.34 -13.49
CA GLN A 364 -2.12 -22.06 -14.04
C GLN A 364 -1.13 -20.94 -13.70
N ALA A 365 -0.58 -20.96 -12.48
CA ALA A 365 0.40 -19.97 -12.05
C ALA A 365 1.63 -19.91 -12.96
N ALA A 366 2.14 -21.06 -13.38
CA ALA A 366 3.27 -21.13 -14.31
C ALA A 366 2.93 -20.53 -15.68
N ASP A 367 1.76 -20.84 -16.21
CA ASP A 367 1.29 -20.34 -17.50
C ASP A 367 1.02 -18.83 -17.45
N ASP A 368 0.42 -18.33 -16.38
CA ASP A 368 0.14 -16.91 -16.19
C ASP A 368 1.44 -16.09 -16.13
N VAL A 369 2.44 -16.56 -15.36
CA VAL A 369 3.76 -15.93 -15.32
C VAL A 369 4.44 -15.99 -16.68
N ALA A 370 4.41 -17.15 -17.38
CA ALA A 370 4.99 -17.31 -18.69
C ALA A 370 4.35 -16.39 -19.75
N ASN A 371 3.06 -16.09 -19.62
CA ASN A 371 2.34 -15.20 -20.53
C ASN A 371 2.74 -13.72 -20.34
N VAL A 372 3.05 -13.30 -19.11
CA VAL A 372 3.42 -11.91 -18.80
C VAL A 372 4.90 -11.62 -19.09
N MET A 373 5.79 -12.58 -18.84
CA MET A 373 7.24 -12.36 -18.92
C MET A 373 7.75 -11.76 -20.24
N PRO A 374 7.21 -12.05 -21.43
CA PRO A 374 7.65 -11.41 -22.67
C PRO A 374 7.45 -9.90 -22.74
N GLY A 375 6.50 -9.35 -21.95
CA GLY A 375 6.26 -7.91 -21.82
C GLY A 375 7.16 -7.21 -20.80
N ILE A 376 7.94 -7.97 -20.01
CA ILE A 376 8.84 -7.45 -19.00
C ILE A 376 10.24 -7.34 -19.58
N THR A 377 10.71 -6.13 -19.78
CA THR A 377 12.03 -5.86 -20.40
C THR A 377 13.05 -5.34 -19.39
N HIS A 378 12.61 -4.77 -18.26
CA HIS A 378 13.51 -4.25 -17.24
C HIS A 378 14.22 -5.38 -16.48
N PRO A 379 15.58 -5.46 -16.47
CA PRO A 379 16.31 -6.61 -15.93
C PRO A 379 16.00 -6.92 -14.47
N GLU A 380 15.83 -5.87 -13.63
CA GLU A 380 15.51 -6.04 -12.21
C GLU A 380 14.09 -6.56 -11.98
N LEU A 381 13.13 -6.18 -12.83
CA LEU A 381 11.77 -6.72 -12.77
C LEU A 381 11.74 -8.19 -13.20
N ILE A 382 12.49 -8.56 -14.24
CA ILE A 382 12.66 -9.97 -14.65
C ILE A 382 13.22 -10.79 -13.49
N ARG A 383 14.31 -10.31 -12.88
CA ARG A 383 14.93 -10.99 -11.74
C ARG A 383 13.95 -11.12 -10.56
N ARG A 384 13.26 -10.05 -10.21
CA ARG A 384 12.28 -10.05 -9.11
C ARG A 384 11.10 -10.98 -9.39
N ALA A 385 10.57 -11.00 -10.61
CA ALA A 385 9.51 -11.91 -11.00
C ALA A 385 9.91 -13.39 -10.82
N VAL A 386 11.14 -13.76 -11.24
CA VAL A 386 11.66 -15.11 -11.05
C VAL A 386 11.80 -15.46 -9.56
N LEU A 387 12.31 -14.54 -8.74
CA LEU A 387 12.43 -14.77 -7.29
C LEU A 387 11.07 -14.91 -6.64
N THR A 388 10.13 -14.02 -6.95
CA THR A 388 8.75 -14.06 -6.43
C THR A 388 8.05 -15.38 -6.79
N TYR A 389 8.19 -15.85 -8.03
CA TYR A 389 7.62 -17.13 -8.43
C TYR A 389 8.23 -18.30 -7.66
N ARG A 390 9.55 -18.31 -7.46
CA ARG A 390 10.22 -19.34 -6.65
C ARG A 390 9.77 -19.32 -5.19
N GLU A 391 9.59 -18.14 -4.60
CA GLU A 391 9.05 -17.97 -3.25
C GLU A 391 7.62 -18.52 -3.16
N TYR A 392 6.77 -18.21 -4.15
CA TYR A 392 5.41 -18.74 -4.26
C TYR A 392 5.38 -20.28 -4.30
N VAL A 393 6.20 -20.89 -5.16
CA VAL A 393 6.32 -22.36 -5.26
C VAL A 393 6.74 -22.96 -3.92
N LYS A 394 7.80 -22.42 -3.30
CA LYS A 394 8.29 -22.89 -2.00
C LYS A 394 7.25 -22.76 -0.89
N GLU A 395 6.50 -21.67 -0.85
CA GLU A 395 5.43 -21.49 0.14
C GLU A 395 4.26 -22.46 -0.09
N SER A 396 3.89 -22.74 -1.34
CA SER A 396 2.83 -23.70 -1.65
C SER A 396 3.21 -25.13 -1.25
N GLU A 397 4.49 -25.49 -1.42
CA GLU A 397 5.03 -26.78 -0.95
C GLU A 397 5.09 -26.84 0.59
N ALA A 398 5.48 -25.76 1.26
CA ALA A 398 5.61 -25.70 2.70
C ALA A 398 4.24 -25.73 3.43
N LYS A 399 3.16 -25.28 2.79
CA LYS A 399 1.78 -25.40 3.35
C LYS A 399 1.35 -26.85 3.58
N THR A 400 2.05 -27.84 3.02
CA THR A 400 1.82 -29.28 3.24
C THR A 400 2.56 -29.86 4.44
N CYS A 401 3.47 -29.11 5.09
CA CYS A 401 4.25 -29.56 6.25
C CYS A 401 3.70 -29.03 7.57
N ALA A 402 3.30 -29.94 8.46
CA ALA A 402 2.56 -29.64 9.71
C ALA A 402 3.42 -29.24 10.93
N ASP A 403 4.74 -29.22 10.83
CA ASP A 403 5.64 -29.11 12.00
C ASP A 403 6.28 -27.73 12.16
N ARG A 404 5.48 -26.72 12.62
CA ARG A 404 6.03 -25.46 13.14
C ARG A 404 5.67 -25.29 14.63
N PRO A 405 6.54 -24.62 15.44
CA PRO A 405 6.21 -24.30 16.81
C PRO A 405 4.93 -23.47 16.92
N MET A 406 4.12 -23.79 17.96
CA MET A 406 2.89 -23.05 18.22
C MET A 406 3.21 -21.63 18.67
N THR A 407 2.61 -20.64 17.99
CA THR A 407 2.74 -19.21 18.34
C THR A 407 1.71 -18.79 19.39
N LYS A 408 1.88 -17.59 19.98
CA LYS A 408 0.85 -16.98 20.83
C LYS A 408 -0.48 -16.82 20.09
N GLY A 409 -0.44 -16.39 18.82
CA GLY A 409 -1.63 -16.29 17.97
C GLY A 409 -2.31 -17.63 17.73
N ASP A 410 -1.55 -18.72 17.60
CA ASP A 410 -2.11 -20.07 17.50
C ASP A 410 -2.88 -20.45 18.78
N SER A 411 -2.29 -20.23 19.95
CA SER A 411 -2.91 -20.52 21.24
C SER A 411 -4.18 -19.71 21.50
N ILE A 412 -4.15 -18.40 21.16
CA ILE A 412 -5.32 -17.52 21.27
C ILE A 412 -6.44 -18.02 20.36
N PHE A 413 -6.12 -18.28 19.09
CA PHE A 413 -7.13 -18.73 18.13
C PHE A 413 -7.74 -20.09 18.50
N GLN A 414 -6.90 -21.04 18.92
CA GLN A 414 -7.41 -22.34 19.40
C GLN A 414 -8.37 -22.17 20.57
N ARG A 415 -8.06 -21.34 21.55
CA ARG A 415 -8.96 -21.06 22.68
C ARG A 415 -10.31 -20.51 22.21
N ILE A 416 -10.31 -19.64 21.19
CA ILE A 416 -11.52 -19.03 20.62
C ILE A 416 -12.39 -20.07 19.93
N ILE A 417 -11.81 -20.97 19.13
CA ILE A 417 -12.59 -21.93 18.32
C ILE A 417 -12.91 -23.24 19.03
N GLU A 418 -12.22 -23.55 20.13
CA GLU A 418 -12.40 -24.81 20.88
C GLU A 418 -13.85 -25.11 21.24
N PRO A 419 -14.67 -24.13 21.71
CA PRO A 419 -16.08 -24.39 22.05
C PRO A 419 -16.94 -24.80 20.85
N TYR A 420 -16.47 -24.58 19.64
CA TYR A 420 -17.25 -24.75 18.40
C TYR A 420 -16.77 -25.93 17.55
N ARG A 421 -15.91 -26.81 18.09
CA ARG A 421 -15.44 -28.01 17.38
C ARG A 421 -16.59 -28.85 16.84
N GLY A 422 -16.38 -29.43 15.66
CA GLY A 422 -17.39 -30.25 15.00
C GLY A 422 -18.35 -29.47 14.11
N ASN A 423 -18.25 -28.12 14.11
CA ASN A 423 -18.98 -27.25 13.19
C ASN A 423 -18.08 -26.69 12.10
N VAL A 424 -18.67 -26.35 10.97
CA VAL A 424 -18.06 -25.41 10.03
C VAL A 424 -18.02 -24.05 10.70
N LEU A 425 -16.87 -23.34 10.59
CA LEU A 425 -16.73 -22.03 11.20
C LEU A 425 -16.54 -20.98 10.09
N TYR A 426 -17.40 -19.97 10.10
CA TYR A 426 -17.19 -18.71 9.41
C TYR A 426 -16.66 -17.71 10.42
N VAL A 427 -15.45 -17.18 10.21
CA VAL A 427 -14.78 -16.25 11.13
C VAL A 427 -14.60 -14.92 10.43
N ASP A 428 -15.11 -13.83 11.01
CA ASP A 428 -14.99 -12.47 10.50
C ASP A 428 -14.32 -11.57 11.54
N PHE A 429 -13.26 -10.90 11.14
CA PHE A 429 -12.57 -9.89 11.94
C PHE A 429 -13.10 -8.50 11.58
N TRP A 430 -13.65 -7.79 12.57
CA TRP A 430 -14.35 -6.56 12.35
C TRP A 430 -14.15 -5.51 13.45
N GLN A 431 -14.52 -4.26 13.19
CA GLN A 431 -14.56 -3.18 14.17
C GLN A 431 -15.75 -2.24 13.90
N MET A 432 -16.23 -1.55 14.92
CA MET A 432 -17.32 -0.56 14.80
C MET A 432 -17.00 0.60 13.85
N SER A 433 -15.74 1.00 13.76
CA SER A 433 -15.27 2.03 12.82
C SER A 433 -15.26 1.57 11.36
N CYS A 434 -15.31 0.26 11.10
CA CYS A 434 -15.25 -0.33 9.77
C CYS A 434 -16.63 -0.35 9.11
N GLY A 435 -16.89 0.60 8.22
CA GLY A 435 -18.14 0.67 7.43
C GLY A 435 -18.39 -0.57 6.57
N PRO A 436 -17.41 -1.02 5.75
CA PRO A 436 -17.53 -2.25 4.96
C PRO A 436 -17.82 -3.50 5.78
N CYS A 437 -17.23 -3.65 6.99
CA CYS A 437 -17.50 -4.77 7.87
C CYS A 437 -18.99 -4.82 8.30
N ARG A 438 -19.52 -3.67 8.70
CA ARG A 438 -20.93 -3.55 9.07
C ARG A 438 -21.86 -3.85 7.90
N ALA A 439 -21.51 -3.40 6.68
CA ALA A 439 -22.27 -3.72 5.48
C ALA A 439 -22.27 -5.23 5.18
N LEU A 440 -21.11 -5.89 5.31
CA LEU A 440 -20.97 -7.34 5.16
C LEU A 440 -21.87 -8.09 6.14
N MET A 441 -21.82 -7.77 7.43
CA MET A 441 -22.70 -8.40 8.45
C MET A 441 -24.19 -8.24 8.13
N LEU A 442 -24.60 -7.05 7.63
CA LEU A 442 -25.97 -6.81 7.21
C LEU A 442 -26.38 -7.69 6.02
N SER A 443 -25.51 -7.87 5.05
CA SER A 443 -25.78 -8.72 3.87
C SER A 443 -25.88 -10.21 4.24
N MET A 444 -25.13 -10.66 5.25
CA MET A 444 -25.09 -12.06 5.68
C MET A 444 -26.25 -12.49 6.59
N ARG A 445 -27.10 -11.58 7.07
CA ARG A 445 -28.18 -11.91 8.02
C ARG A 445 -29.06 -13.07 7.58
N ASN A 446 -29.47 -13.09 6.32
CA ASN A 446 -30.34 -14.14 5.78
C ASN A 446 -29.63 -15.51 5.75
N GLU A 447 -28.35 -15.52 5.42
CA GLU A 447 -27.53 -16.73 5.40
C GLU A 447 -27.38 -17.29 6.83
N VAL A 448 -27.02 -16.43 7.78
CA VAL A 448 -26.87 -16.81 9.19
C VAL A 448 -28.19 -17.41 9.74
N GLU A 449 -29.31 -16.74 9.48
CA GLU A 449 -30.64 -17.23 9.93
C GLU A 449 -31.03 -18.57 9.27
N SER A 450 -30.76 -18.73 7.97
CA SER A 450 -31.08 -19.96 7.22
C SER A 450 -30.22 -21.17 7.66
N ASN A 451 -29.10 -20.89 8.30
CA ASN A 451 -28.13 -21.90 8.75
C ASN A 451 -28.16 -22.15 10.28
N LYS A 452 -29.05 -21.50 11.03
CA LYS A 452 -29.08 -21.56 12.51
C LYS A 452 -29.18 -22.96 13.12
N ASP A 453 -29.88 -23.87 12.42
CA ASP A 453 -30.08 -25.24 12.84
C ASP A 453 -29.09 -26.24 12.22
N LYS A 454 -28.11 -25.73 11.44
CA LYS A 454 -27.08 -26.54 10.80
C LYS A 454 -25.78 -26.53 11.61
N PRO A 455 -24.87 -27.49 11.38
CA PRO A 455 -23.58 -27.57 12.07
C PRO A 455 -22.60 -26.52 11.54
N VAL A 456 -22.95 -25.24 11.69
CA VAL A 456 -22.12 -24.10 11.35
C VAL A 456 -22.22 -23.03 12.42
N LYS A 457 -21.11 -22.32 12.64
CA LYS A 457 -21.03 -21.18 13.56
C LYS A 457 -20.41 -19.97 12.84
N TYR A 458 -21.04 -18.82 13.02
CA TYR A 458 -20.58 -17.53 12.52
C TYR A 458 -19.96 -16.76 13.69
N LEU A 459 -18.64 -16.61 13.67
CA LEU A 459 -17.86 -15.99 14.74
C LEU A 459 -17.40 -14.60 14.30
N TYR A 460 -17.84 -13.57 15.00
CA TYR A 460 -17.48 -12.17 14.76
C TYR A 460 -16.49 -11.71 15.83
N ILE A 461 -15.21 -11.63 15.47
CA ILE A 461 -14.12 -11.31 16.39
C ILE A 461 -13.80 -9.82 16.31
N THR A 462 -13.72 -9.15 17.45
CA THR A 462 -13.42 -7.71 17.53
C THR A 462 -12.64 -7.37 18.80
N ASP A 463 -11.80 -6.33 18.74
CA ASP A 463 -11.15 -5.72 19.91
C ASP A 463 -11.92 -4.49 20.45
N ASP A 464 -13.06 -4.16 19.85
CA ASP A 464 -14.00 -3.18 20.41
C ASP A 464 -14.73 -3.75 21.62
N THR A 465 -15.12 -2.89 22.56
CA THR A 465 -15.86 -3.32 23.75
C THR A 465 -17.29 -3.73 23.42
N PRO A 466 -17.91 -4.64 24.22
CA PRO A 466 -19.31 -5.04 24.02
C PRO A 466 -20.28 -3.86 23.98
N GLU A 467 -20.07 -2.85 24.84
CA GLU A 467 -20.92 -1.65 24.92
C GLU A 467 -20.90 -0.85 23.63
N LYS A 468 -19.69 -0.69 23.03
CA LYS A 468 -19.51 0.02 21.76
C LYS A 468 -20.20 -0.71 20.62
N CYS A 469 -20.12 -2.03 20.58
CA CYS A 469 -20.70 -2.86 19.52
C CYS A 469 -22.22 -2.95 19.60
N ARG A 470 -22.81 -2.91 20.81
CA ARG A 470 -24.25 -3.06 21.06
C ARG A 470 -25.11 -2.11 20.24
N SER A 471 -24.67 -0.87 20.08
CA SER A 471 -25.39 0.17 19.31
C SER A 471 -25.61 -0.19 17.83
N PHE A 472 -24.84 -1.11 17.29
CA PHE A 472 -25.00 -1.63 15.92
C PHE A 472 -25.65 -3.02 15.92
N LEU A 473 -25.21 -3.93 16.78
CA LEU A 473 -25.61 -5.33 16.73
C LEU A 473 -27.10 -5.54 17.05
N GLU A 474 -27.58 -4.94 18.15
CA GLU A 474 -28.97 -5.12 18.62
C GLU A 474 -30.02 -4.54 17.65
N PRO A 475 -29.93 -3.24 17.23
CA PRO A 475 -30.93 -2.67 16.33
C PRO A 475 -30.99 -3.34 14.95
N ASN A 476 -29.89 -3.95 14.53
CA ASN A 476 -29.80 -4.63 13.24
C ASN A 476 -30.02 -6.13 13.33
N ASN A 477 -30.30 -6.68 14.52
CA ASN A 477 -30.49 -8.10 14.75
C ASN A 477 -29.38 -8.98 14.13
N ILE A 478 -28.12 -8.63 14.42
CA ILE A 478 -26.96 -9.38 13.92
C ILE A 478 -26.80 -10.63 14.77
N GLN A 479 -27.14 -11.78 14.19
CA GLN A 479 -27.01 -13.10 14.82
C GLN A 479 -25.61 -13.67 14.65
N GLY A 480 -25.19 -14.56 15.54
CA GLY A 480 -23.89 -15.22 15.57
C GLY A 480 -23.19 -15.08 16.92
N GLU A 481 -21.96 -15.55 16.98
CA GLU A 481 -21.13 -15.54 18.19
C GLU A 481 -20.23 -14.29 18.16
N HIS A 482 -20.48 -13.33 19.04
CA HIS A 482 -19.72 -12.08 19.14
C HIS A 482 -18.60 -12.25 20.18
N ILE A 483 -17.37 -12.29 19.69
CA ILE A 483 -16.18 -12.57 20.50
C ILE A 483 -15.36 -11.30 20.66
N HIS A 484 -15.29 -10.82 21.89
CA HIS A 484 -14.52 -9.65 22.25
C HIS A 484 -13.15 -10.08 22.79
N ILE A 485 -12.09 -9.57 22.18
CA ILE A 485 -10.70 -9.85 22.54
C ILE A 485 -9.97 -8.57 22.93
N THR A 486 -8.84 -8.70 23.57
CA THR A 486 -7.99 -7.55 23.89
C THR A 486 -7.29 -7.01 22.62
N PRO A 487 -6.91 -5.71 22.58
CA PRO A 487 -6.10 -5.19 21.48
C PRO A 487 -4.77 -5.92 21.27
N SER A 488 -4.19 -6.47 22.33
CA SER A 488 -3.00 -7.32 22.24
C SER A 488 -3.27 -8.63 21.52
N GLU A 489 -4.36 -9.32 21.89
CA GLU A 489 -4.79 -10.56 21.22
C GLU A 489 -5.13 -10.31 19.73
N TRP A 490 -5.78 -9.18 19.43
CA TRP A 490 -6.00 -8.75 18.05
C TRP A 490 -4.68 -8.64 17.26
N GLY A 491 -3.64 -8.06 17.86
CA GLY A 491 -2.31 -8.00 17.26
C GLY A 491 -1.76 -9.39 16.94
N TYR A 492 -1.77 -10.31 17.89
CA TYR A 492 -1.29 -11.68 17.68
C TYR A 492 -2.10 -12.45 16.62
N LEU A 493 -3.42 -12.22 16.55
CA LEU A 493 -4.25 -12.83 15.50
C LEU A 493 -3.98 -12.19 14.12
N SER A 494 -3.76 -10.87 14.07
CA SER A 494 -3.39 -10.20 12.82
C SER A 494 -2.04 -10.69 12.28
N GLU A 495 -1.08 -10.94 13.15
CA GLU A 495 0.20 -11.55 12.78
C GLU A 495 0.02 -13.01 12.33
N LYS A 496 -0.73 -13.82 13.08
CA LYS A 496 -1.00 -15.22 12.74
C LYS A 496 -1.60 -15.37 11.34
N PHE A 497 -2.62 -14.58 11.03
CA PHE A 497 -3.38 -14.66 9.78
C PHE A 497 -2.87 -13.69 8.71
N GLN A 498 -1.88 -12.87 9.05
CA GLN A 498 -1.24 -11.91 8.13
C GLN A 498 -2.25 -10.95 7.50
N PHE A 499 -3.13 -10.33 8.32
CA PHE A 499 -4.03 -9.28 7.88
C PHE A 499 -3.74 -7.94 8.55
N SER A 500 -3.94 -6.85 7.81
CA SER A 500 -3.84 -5.46 8.32
C SER A 500 -5.07 -4.63 8.00
N ALA A 501 -5.93 -5.15 7.13
CA ALA A 501 -7.19 -4.52 6.75
C ALA A 501 -8.37 -5.42 7.11
N ILE A 502 -9.52 -4.82 7.35
CA ILE A 502 -10.80 -5.46 7.62
C ILE A 502 -11.89 -4.90 6.69
N PRO A 503 -12.95 -5.67 6.34
CA PRO A 503 -13.28 -7.02 6.84
C PRO A 503 -12.24 -8.06 6.39
N PHE A 504 -11.93 -9.00 7.27
CA PHE A 504 -11.07 -10.14 6.97
C PHE A 504 -11.78 -11.42 7.41
N THR A 505 -12.06 -12.32 6.47
CA THR A 505 -12.88 -13.50 6.69
C THR A 505 -12.10 -14.79 6.45
N LEU A 506 -12.40 -15.81 7.23
CA LEU A 506 -11.80 -17.14 7.14
C LEU A 506 -12.90 -18.20 7.29
N ILE A 507 -12.73 -19.33 6.61
CA ILE A 507 -13.61 -20.50 6.74
C ILE A 507 -12.78 -21.70 7.22
N PHE A 508 -13.33 -22.44 8.19
CA PHE A 508 -12.73 -23.65 8.70
C PHE A 508 -13.75 -24.80 8.62
N ASP A 509 -13.27 -25.97 8.29
CA ASP A 509 -14.10 -27.17 8.32
C ASP A 509 -14.34 -27.66 9.76
N LYS A 510 -15.17 -28.70 9.91
CA LYS A 510 -15.53 -29.28 11.21
C LYS A 510 -14.34 -29.77 12.05
N ASP A 511 -13.21 -30.05 11.41
CA ASP A 511 -12.00 -30.52 12.06
C ASP A 511 -11.06 -29.34 12.44
N GLY A 512 -11.51 -28.09 12.20
CA GLY A 512 -10.78 -26.87 12.48
C GLY A 512 -9.67 -26.58 11.47
N LYS A 513 -9.68 -27.23 10.31
CA LYS A 513 -8.74 -26.96 9.24
C LYS A 513 -9.25 -25.82 8.37
N ARG A 514 -8.40 -24.80 8.14
CA ARG A 514 -8.72 -23.70 7.25
C ARG A 514 -8.95 -24.21 5.81
N ARG A 515 -10.02 -23.72 5.21
CA ARG A 515 -10.41 -24.02 3.84
C ARG A 515 -10.48 -22.72 3.04
N ASP A 516 -9.52 -22.56 2.16
CA ASP A 516 -9.48 -21.42 1.25
C ASP A 516 -10.32 -21.75 0.00
N ASN A 517 -10.94 -20.74 -0.61
CA ASN A 517 -11.77 -20.84 -1.85
C ASN A 517 -12.92 -21.85 -1.73
N THR A 518 -13.62 -21.82 -0.62
CA THR A 518 -14.82 -22.60 -0.41
C THR A 518 -15.88 -21.75 0.28
N THR A 519 -17.12 -22.17 0.18
CA THR A 519 -18.25 -21.53 0.85
C THR A 519 -18.71 -22.39 2.04
N VAL A 520 -19.43 -21.75 2.96
CA VAL A 520 -20.10 -22.47 4.06
C VAL A 520 -21.04 -23.55 3.51
N GLU A 521 -21.78 -23.23 2.43
CA GLU A 521 -22.74 -24.14 1.80
C GLU A 521 -22.05 -25.39 1.23
N GLU A 522 -20.90 -25.24 0.58
CA GLU A 522 -20.12 -26.37 0.04
C GLU A 522 -19.65 -27.29 1.16
N LEU A 523 -19.11 -26.74 2.26
CA LEU A 523 -18.67 -27.56 3.39
C LEU A 523 -19.84 -28.25 4.10
N LEU A 524 -21.00 -27.61 4.21
CA LEU A 524 -22.21 -28.26 4.75
C LEU A 524 -22.69 -29.39 3.84
N LYS A 525 -22.58 -29.28 2.52
CA LYS A 525 -22.87 -30.39 1.59
C LYS A 525 -21.87 -31.55 1.74
N GLU A 526 -20.58 -31.25 1.95
CA GLU A 526 -19.57 -32.28 2.23
C GLU A 526 -19.88 -33.06 3.52
N MET A 527 -20.43 -32.40 4.54
CA MET A 527 -20.80 -33.03 5.82
C MET A 527 -22.07 -33.90 5.72
N GLY A 528 -22.96 -33.58 4.79
CA GLY A 528 -24.21 -34.33 4.57
C GLY A 528 -24.07 -35.57 3.69
N LYS A 529 -22.88 -35.82 3.16
CA LYS A 529 -22.52 -37.05 2.42
C LYS A 529 -21.92 -38.08 3.33
#